data_312c25a496de7c03c1a0ae64df781b8b
#
_entry.id   312c25a496de7c03c1a0ae64df781b8b
#
_cell.length_a   1.000
_cell.length_b   1.000
_cell.length_c   1.000
_cell.angle_alpha   90.00
_cell.angle_beta   90.00
_cell.angle_gamma   90.00
#
_symmetry.space_group_name_H-M   'P 1'
#
loop_
_entity.id
_entity.type
_entity.pdbx_description
1 polymer ?
#
loop_
_entity_poly.entity_id
_entity_poly.type
_entity_poly.pdbx_seq_one_letter_code
_entity_poly.pdbx_strand_id
1 'polypeptide(L)'
;MEAKNTFSILFYPKTSDSDKNGMSPLFLRITVDSKRAELSLKRKVDPRDWCPNSSKVKGRGQIPEEINGYLDELRTRIRRIQGDFVAQDKPYTASMLKGSLLNKGNELKTVLSIYDGHNAKVKSLMGKDYTYSTYRRHVRTRNHLEGFIQKEYGQRDFFIKDVDLGFITRFEHYLHMVGAGGHNTITKYVTNFKKIVRMAFANNWVVSDPFFHWKAKWQKTEREVLTETELQTLIEKEFKSKRLERARDVFIFCCFTGLSYVDVKKLTRDDIAIGIDGRRWIKILRTKTKVKSTVPLLPMAERILEKYKKNSPKAENILLLPVLSNQKTNQYLKEISQLCKIKKRITFHLSRHTFATTVTLSNGVPIESVSKMLGHQSIKTTQIYAKVLDKKLMEDMELVRMKYAAV
;
A
#
# COMPACT_ATOMS: atom_id res chain seq x y z
N MET A 1 4.50 26.10 -35.90
CA MET A 1 3.44 25.48 -36.74
C MET A 1 3.10 24.14 -36.10
N GLU A 2 1.96 24.05 -35.41
CA GLU A 2 1.46 22.80 -34.88
C GLU A 2 1.13 21.86 -36.02
N ALA A 3 1.71 20.67 -36.04
CA ALA A 3 1.41 19.63 -37.00
C ALA A 3 -0.05 19.18 -36.77
N LYS A 4 -0.99 19.68 -37.60
CA LYS A 4 -2.37 19.18 -37.61
C LYS A 4 -2.33 17.70 -37.98
N ASN A 5 -2.64 16.81 -37.00
CA ASN A 5 -2.80 15.40 -37.27
C ASN A 5 -3.84 15.18 -38.38
N THR A 6 -3.44 14.51 -39.44
CA THR A 6 -4.36 14.13 -40.52
C THR A 6 -5.28 13.01 -40.03
N PHE A 7 -6.60 13.21 -40.10
CA PHE A 7 -7.59 12.24 -39.66
C PHE A 7 -8.60 11.98 -40.74
N SER A 8 -8.83 10.72 -41.09
CA SER A 8 -9.88 10.33 -42.05
C SER A 8 -10.55 9.02 -41.64
N ILE A 9 -11.82 8.88 -42.07
CA ILE A 9 -12.69 7.73 -41.88
C ILE A 9 -13.17 7.28 -43.25
N LEU A 10 -12.96 6.00 -43.60
CA LEU A 10 -13.43 5.40 -44.82
C LEU A 10 -14.18 4.11 -44.55
N PHE A 11 -15.38 3.98 -45.12
CA PHE A 11 -16.09 2.71 -45.18
C PHE A 11 -15.94 2.16 -46.61
N TYR A 12 -15.75 0.83 -46.74
CA TYR A 12 -15.58 0.19 -48.02
C TYR A 12 -15.91 -1.32 -47.97
N PRO A 13 -16.49 -1.90 -49.04
CA PRO A 13 -16.59 -3.33 -49.18
C PRO A 13 -15.23 -3.93 -49.53
N LYS A 14 -14.82 -4.99 -48.86
CA LYS A 14 -13.57 -5.70 -49.16
C LYS A 14 -13.83 -6.78 -50.18
N THR A 15 -13.70 -6.43 -51.44
CA THR A 15 -14.03 -7.32 -52.58
C THR A 15 -13.16 -8.55 -52.67
N SER A 16 -11.91 -8.52 -52.14
CA SER A 16 -11.05 -9.71 -52.05
C SER A 16 -11.66 -10.85 -51.22
N ASP A 17 -12.58 -10.52 -50.32
CA ASP A 17 -13.16 -11.45 -49.35
C ASP A 17 -14.67 -11.70 -49.65
N SER A 18 -15.10 -11.51 -50.91
CA SER A 18 -16.48 -11.74 -51.33
C SER A 18 -16.87 -13.22 -51.19
N ASP A 19 -18.10 -13.48 -50.77
CA ASP A 19 -18.64 -14.84 -50.64
C ASP A 19 -19.14 -15.40 -51.99
N LYS A 20 -19.58 -16.66 -51.96
CA LYS A 20 -20.10 -17.36 -53.17
C LYS A 20 -21.30 -16.66 -53.82
N ASN A 21 -21.99 -15.81 -53.08
CA ASN A 21 -23.14 -15.04 -53.58
C ASN A 21 -22.73 -13.63 -54.08
N GLY A 22 -21.44 -13.33 -54.16
CA GLY A 22 -20.91 -12.03 -54.60
C GLY A 22 -20.99 -10.93 -53.54
N MET A 23 -21.42 -11.23 -52.29
CA MET A 23 -21.53 -10.27 -51.22
C MET A 23 -20.17 -10.06 -50.54
N SER A 24 -19.74 -8.80 -50.43
CA SER A 24 -18.46 -8.41 -49.81
C SER A 24 -18.65 -7.93 -48.39
N PRO A 25 -17.76 -8.32 -47.44
CA PRO A 25 -17.80 -7.81 -46.07
C PRO A 25 -17.44 -6.31 -46.03
N LEU A 26 -18.19 -5.57 -45.25
CA LEU A 26 -18.01 -4.15 -45.06
C LEU A 26 -16.95 -3.86 -44.00
N PHE A 27 -16.00 -2.99 -44.32
CA PHE A 27 -14.90 -2.58 -43.43
C PHE A 27 -14.92 -1.09 -43.18
N LEU A 28 -14.47 -0.73 -41.97
CA LEU A 28 -14.10 0.62 -41.56
C LEU A 28 -12.57 0.72 -41.55
N ARG A 29 -12.05 1.78 -42.18
CA ARG A 29 -10.64 2.18 -42.09
C ARG A 29 -10.56 3.55 -41.42
N ILE A 30 -9.78 3.63 -40.33
CA ILE A 30 -9.42 4.88 -39.65
C ILE A 30 -7.96 5.17 -40.00
N THR A 31 -7.68 6.37 -40.49
CA THR A 31 -6.29 6.80 -40.79
C THR A 31 -5.96 8.02 -39.94
N VAL A 32 -4.79 7.98 -39.28
CA VAL A 32 -4.21 9.08 -38.51
C VAL A 32 -2.73 9.14 -38.88
N ASP A 33 -2.25 10.28 -39.38
CA ASP A 33 -0.87 10.52 -39.77
C ASP A 33 -0.32 9.38 -40.64
N SER A 34 -1.04 9.04 -41.72
CA SER A 34 -0.75 7.97 -42.67
C SER A 34 -0.79 6.55 -42.11
N LYS A 35 -0.93 6.36 -40.79
CA LYS A 35 -1.11 5.03 -40.16
C LYS A 35 -2.56 4.60 -40.17
N ARG A 36 -2.82 3.33 -40.52
CA ARG A 36 -4.16 2.82 -40.74
C ARG A 36 -4.53 1.78 -39.67
N ALA A 37 -5.81 1.76 -39.27
CA ALA A 37 -6.42 0.70 -38.48
C ALA A 37 -7.73 0.29 -39.12
N GLU A 38 -7.95 -1.00 -39.37
CA GLU A 38 -9.14 -1.53 -40.04
C GLU A 38 -9.98 -2.38 -39.07
N LEU A 39 -11.29 -2.34 -39.29
CA LEU A 39 -12.29 -3.07 -38.54
C LEU A 39 -13.36 -3.67 -39.46
N SER A 40 -13.61 -4.96 -39.37
CA SER A 40 -14.77 -5.58 -40.01
C SER A 40 -16.04 -5.22 -39.27
N LEU A 41 -17.04 -4.72 -40.00
CA LEU A 41 -18.33 -4.33 -39.44
C LEU A 41 -19.31 -5.49 -39.28
N LYS A 42 -18.89 -6.71 -39.67
CA LYS A 42 -19.71 -7.93 -39.65
C LYS A 42 -21.05 -7.78 -40.44
N ARG A 43 -21.06 -6.93 -41.43
CA ARG A 43 -22.15 -6.75 -42.42
C ARG A 43 -21.58 -6.99 -43.81
N LYS A 44 -22.42 -7.41 -44.74
CA LYS A 44 -22.06 -7.62 -46.14
C LYS A 44 -22.91 -6.78 -47.04
N VAL A 45 -22.34 -6.35 -48.15
CA VAL A 45 -23.05 -5.57 -49.20
C VAL A 45 -22.65 -6.10 -50.55
N ASP A 46 -23.54 -5.92 -51.55
CA ASP A 46 -23.16 -6.14 -52.94
C ASP A 46 -22.27 -4.98 -53.40
N PRO A 47 -21.04 -5.26 -53.90
CA PRO A 47 -20.14 -4.18 -54.36
C PRO A 47 -20.74 -3.29 -55.46
N ARG A 48 -21.70 -3.83 -56.28
CA ARG A 48 -22.38 -3.09 -57.34
C ARG A 48 -23.29 -2.00 -56.79
N ASP A 49 -23.86 -2.22 -55.61
CA ASP A 49 -24.73 -1.25 -54.92
C ASP A 49 -23.93 -0.27 -54.03
N TRP A 50 -22.61 -0.40 -53.97
CA TRP A 50 -21.79 0.51 -53.19
C TRP A 50 -21.45 1.78 -53.93
N CYS A 51 -21.58 2.92 -53.27
CA CYS A 51 -21.13 4.23 -53.77
C CYS A 51 -19.82 4.65 -53.04
N PRO A 52 -18.64 4.56 -53.71
CA PRO A 52 -17.36 4.92 -53.10
C PRO A 52 -17.29 6.37 -52.64
N ASN A 53 -17.83 7.29 -53.40
CA ASN A 53 -17.75 8.72 -53.11
C ASN A 53 -18.51 9.13 -51.84
N SER A 54 -19.70 8.55 -51.63
CA SER A 54 -20.49 8.83 -50.43
C SER A 54 -20.20 7.84 -49.27
N SER A 55 -19.50 6.77 -49.57
CA SER A 55 -19.30 5.61 -48.65
C SER A 55 -20.65 5.07 -48.12
N LYS A 56 -21.64 4.88 -49.03
CA LYS A 56 -23.02 4.46 -48.74
C LYS A 56 -23.48 3.38 -49.72
N VAL A 57 -24.48 2.61 -49.30
CA VAL A 57 -25.20 1.67 -50.17
C VAL A 57 -26.23 2.45 -50.97
N LYS A 58 -26.30 2.22 -52.29
CA LYS A 58 -27.28 2.77 -53.23
C LYS A 58 -28.63 2.08 -53.06
N GLY A 59 -29.69 2.73 -53.53
CA GLY A 59 -31.05 2.23 -53.54
C GLY A 59 -31.92 2.78 -52.42
N ARG A 60 -33.24 2.61 -52.60
CA ARG A 60 -34.28 2.96 -51.61
C ARG A 60 -34.87 1.64 -51.09
N GLY A 61 -34.96 1.51 -49.79
CA GLY A 61 -35.53 0.33 -49.13
C GLY A 61 -34.90 0.11 -47.74
N GLN A 62 -35.49 -0.78 -46.98
CA GLN A 62 -35.16 -1.02 -45.58
C GLN A 62 -33.68 -1.39 -45.34
N ILE A 63 -33.12 -2.28 -46.17
CA ILE A 63 -31.73 -2.77 -46.01
C ILE A 63 -30.69 -1.64 -46.25
N PRO A 64 -30.72 -0.89 -47.38
CA PRO A 64 -29.84 0.25 -47.61
C PRO A 64 -29.95 1.32 -46.52
N GLU A 65 -31.16 1.66 -46.05
CA GLU A 65 -31.40 2.66 -45.01
C GLU A 65 -30.82 2.21 -43.69
N GLU A 66 -31.00 0.98 -43.28
CA GLU A 66 -30.49 0.40 -42.07
C GLU A 66 -28.93 0.37 -42.03
N ILE A 67 -28.31 -0.02 -43.15
CA ILE A 67 -26.85 -0.07 -43.28
C ILE A 67 -26.32 1.38 -43.26
N ASN A 68 -26.90 2.28 -44.03
CA ASN A 68 -26.44 3.67 -44.10
C ASN A 68 -26.61 4.41 -42.77
N GLY A 69 -27.72 4.19 -42.06
CA GLY A 69 -27.94 4.71 -40.72
C GLY A 69 -26.87 4.26 -39.72
N TYR A 70 -26.56 2.96 -39.77
CA TYR A 70 -25.48 2.36 -38.93
C TYR A 70 -24.09 2.97 -39.24
N LEU A 71 -23.78 3.21 -40.54
CA LEU A 71 -22.52 3.84 -40.95
C LEU A 71 -22.42 5.30 -40.48
N ASP A 72 -23.51 6.05 -40.56
CA ASP A 72 -23.56 7.43 -40.08
C ASP A 72 -23.44 7.55 -38.56
N GLU A 73 -24.05 6.61 -37.82
CA GLU A 73 -23.87 6.49 -36.36
C GLU A 73 -22.41 6.19 -36.00
N LEU A 74 -21.79 5.24 -36.67
CA LEU A 74 -20.37 4.90 -36.45
C LEU A 74 -19.47 6.11 -36.75
N ARG A 75 -19.72 6.84 -37.84
CA ARG A 75 -18.97 8.04 -38.23
C ARG A 75 -19.06 9.11 -37.14
N THR A 76 -20.26 9.36 -36.65
CA THR A 76 -20.52 10.31 -35.56
C THR A 76 -19.79 9.90 -34.27
N ARG A 77 -19.88 8.63 -33.92
CA ARG A 77 -19.21 8.07 -32.72
C ARG A 77 -17.69 8.21 -32.79
N ILE A 78 -17.07 7.89 -33.95
CA ILE A 78 -15.62 8.00 -34.11
C ILE A 78 -15.17 9.46 -34.05
N ARG A 79 -15.90 10.38 -34.67
CA ARG A 79 -15.62 11.82 -34.60
C ARG A 79 -15.71 12.36 -33.18
N ARG A 80 -16.68 11.89 -32.38
CA ARG A 80 -16.80 12.25 -30.98
C ARG A 80 -15.60 11.75 -30.18
N ILE A 81 -15.19 10.49 -30.35
CA ILE A 81 -14.01 9.92 -29.71
C ILE A 81 -12.76 10.74 -30.06
N GLN A 82 -12.57 11.08 -31.31
CA GLN A 82 -11.44 11.90 -31.77
C GLN A 82 -11.51 13.32 -31.18
N GLY A 83 -12.68 13.93 -31.14
CA GLY A 83 -12.90 15.24 -30.51
C GLY A 83 -12.54 15.23 -29.01
N ASP A 84 -12.86 14.16 -28.29
CA ASP A 84 -12.51 13.99 -26.85
C ASP A 84 -10.98 13.96 -26.64
N PHE A 85 -10.22 13.31 -27.54
CA PHE A 85 -8.76 13.33 -27.51
C PHE A 85 -8.20 14.72 -27.77
N VAL A 86 -8.73 15.43 -28.80
CA VAL A 86 -8.30 16.79 -29.15
C VAL A 86 -8.64 17.78 -28.02
N ALA A 87 -9.84 17.72 -27.46
CA ALA A 87 -10.26 18.59 -26.36
C ALA A 87 -9.42 18.43 -25.09
N GLN A 88 -8.82 17.23 -24.89
CA GLN A 88 -7.93 16.93 -23.76
C GLN A 88 -6.44 17.11 -24.10
N ASP A 89 -6.12 17.66 -25.27
CA ASP A 89 -4.74 17.82 -25.76
C ASP A 89 -3.90 16.52 -25.67
N LYS A 90 -4.56 15.38 -25.95
CA LYS A 90 -3.93 14.05 -25.88
C LYS A 90 -3.56 13.58 -27.30
N PRO A 91 -2.33 13.06 -27.49
CA PRO A 91 -1.96 12.41 -28.73
C PRO A 91 -2.81 11.16 -28.95
N TYR A 92 -3.23 10.92 -30.20
CA TYR A 92 -4.00 9.73 -30.55
C TYR A 92 -3.48 9.07 -31.83
N THR A 93 -3.75 7.78 -31.98
CA THR A 93 -3.40 6.98 -33.16
C THR A 93 -4.64 6.28 -33.71
N ALA A 94 -4.60 5.84 -34.95
CA ALA A 94 -5.69 5.06 -35.57
C ALA A 94 -6.06 3.83 -34.75
N SER A 95 -5.07 3.12 -34.17
CA SER A 95 -5.28 1.97 -33.32
C SER A 95 -5.97 2.33 -31.98
N MET A 96 -5.67 3.48 -31.40
CA MET A 96 -6.33 3.98 -30.18
C MET A 96 -7.79 4.31 -30.45
N LEU A 97 -8.11 5.01 -31.56
CA LEU A 97 -9.48 5.33 -31.95
C LEU A 97 -10.29 4.03 -32.22
N LYS A 98 -9.71 3.06 -32.95
CA LYS A 98 -10.30 1.72 -33.13
C LYS A 98 -10.54 1.01 -31.81
N GLY A 99 -9.58 1.02 -30.88
CA GLY A 99 -9.70 0.43 -29.55
C GLY A 99 -10.85 1.06 -28.75
N SER A 100 -10.95 2.37 -28.76
CA SER A 100 -12.02 3.12 -28.10
C SER A 100 -13.40 2.87 -28.73
N LEU A 101 -13.46 2.75 -30.08
CA LEU A 101 -14.70 2.41 -30.81
C LEU A 101 -15.20 1.00 -30.43
N LEU A 102 -14.30 0.03 -30.37
CA LEU A 102 -14.62 -1.36 -30.05
C LEU A 102 -14.88 -1.59 -28.55
N ASN A 103 -14.78 -0.58 -27.72
CA ASN A 103 -14.72 -0.74 -26.25
C ASN A 103 -13.67 -1.79 -25.79
N LYS A 104 -12.68 -2.13 -26.63
CA LYS A 104 -11.59 -3.05 -26.26
C LYS A 104 -10.64 -2.49 -25.18
N GLY A 105 -10.82 -1.22 -24.81
CA GLY A 105 -10.21 -0.60 -23.64
C GLY A 105 -11.19 -0.37 -22.48
N ASN A 106 -12.50 -0.52 -22.73
CA ASN A 106 -13.55 -0.45 -21.74
C ASN A 106 -14.36 -1.76 -21.71
N GLU A 107 -13.72 -2.90 -21.49
CA GLU A 107 -14.36 -3.84 -20.58
C GLU A 107 -14.80 -3.02 -19.40
N LEU A 108 -16.09 -3.05 -19.07
CA LEU A 108 -16.66 -2.32 -17.93
C LEU A 108 -15.89 -2.74 -16.68
N LYS A 109 -14.80 -2.01 -16.40
CA LYS A 109 -13.92 -2.36 -15.27
C LYS A 109 -14.70 -2.11 -13.99
N THR A 110 -14.76 -3.12 -13.17
CA THR A 110 -15.46 -3.06 -11.89
C THR A 110 -14.47 -2.96 -10.74
N VAL A 111 -14.91 -2.42 -9.61
CA VAL A 111 -14.11 -2.17 -8.41
C VAL A 111 -13.41 -3.44 -7.93
N LEU A 112 -14.17 -4.55 -7.80
CA LEU A 112 -13.64 -5.80 -7.27
C LEU A 112 -12.70 -6.48 -8.28
N SER A 113 -13.03 -6.46 -9.57
CA SER A 113 -12.17 -7.06 -10.61
C SER A 113 -10.79 -6.39 -10.67
N ILE A 114 -10.74 -5.05 -10.58
CA ILE A 114 -9.48 -4.29 -10.53
C ILE A 114 -8.71 -4.61 -9.24
N TYR A 115 -9.45 -4.70 -8.12
CA TYR A 115 -8.83 -5.01 -6.83
C TYR A 115 -8.25 -6.43 -6.80
N ASP A 116 -8.94 -7.41 -7.38
CA ASP A 116 -8.48 -8.80 -7.49
C ASP A 116 -7.23 -8.89 -8.37
N GLY A 117 -7.18 -8.19 -9.50
CA GLY A 117 -5.98 -8.07 -10.32
C GLY A 117 -4.80 -7.43 -9.57
N HIS A 118 -5.05 -6.39 -8.76
CA HIS A 118 -4.03 -5.82 -7.89
C HIS A 118 -3.55 -6.83 -6.83
N ASN A 119 -4.48 -7.53 -6.16
CA ASN A 119 -4.15 -8.52 -5.14
C ASN A 119 -3.33 -9.68 -5.70
N ALA A 120 -3.63 -10.13 -6.91
CA ALA A 120 -2.84 -11.14 -7.61
C ALA A 120 -1.39 -10.68 -7.85
N LYS A 121 -1.18 -9.43 -8.29
CA LYS A 121 0.15 -8.82 -8.45
C LYS A 121 0.89 -8.71 -7.11
N VAL A 122 0.22 -8.23 -6.05
CA VAL A 122 0.80 -8.15 -4.70
C VAL A 122 1.19 -9.54 -4.18
N LYS A 123 0.35 -10.56 -4.46
CA LYS A 123 0.63 -11.96 -4.08
C LYS A 123 1.87 -12.51 -4.79
N SER A 124 2.04 -12.26 -6.08
CA SER A 124 3.20 -12.74 -6.85
C SER A 124 4.53 -12.11 -6.42
N LEU A 125 4.48 -10.92 -5.80
CA LEU A 125 5.66 -10.20 -5.30
C LEU A 125 5.87 -10.36 -3.78
N MET A 126 5.14 -11.30 -3.15
CA MET A 126 5.36 -11.60 -1.73
C MET A 126 6.76 -12.15 -1.48
N GLY A 127 7.38 -11.68 -0.40
CA GLY A 127 8.76 -12.03 -0.03
C GLY A 127 9.83 -11.18 -0.73
N LYS A 128 9.50 -10.53 -1.86
CA LYS A 128 10.34 -9.52 -2.54
C LYS A 128 9.95 -8.11 -2.09
N ASP A 129 8.91 -7.55 -2.67
CA ASP A 129 8.47 -6.15 -2.45
C ASP A 129 7.36 -6.03 -1.40
N TYR A 130 6.58 -7.08 -1.19
CA TYR A 130 5.44 -7.07 -0.29
C TYR A 130 5.53 -8.14 0.80
N THR A 131 5.09 -7.76 2.00
CA THR A 131 4.94 -8.71 3.12
C THR A 131 3.55 -9.37 3.06
N TYR A 132 3.45 -10.58 3.64
CA TYR A 132 2.16 -11.26 3.82
C TYR A 132 1.11 -10.41 4.55
N SER A 133 1.54 -9.60 5.54
CA SER A 133 0.65 -8.69 6.26
C SER A 133 0.08 -7.57 5.37
N THR A 134 0.87 -7.09 4.40
CA THR A 134 0.42 -6.11 3.40
C THR A 134 -0.62 -6.74 2.46
N TYR A 135 -0.33 -7.94 1.94
CA TYR A 135 -1.29 -8.69 1.11
C TYR A 135 -2.61 -8.92 1.85
N ARG A 136 -2.59 -9.47 3.08
CA ARG A 136 -3.80 -9.71 3.88
C ARG A 136 -4.62 -8.43 4.11
N ARG A 137 -3.98 -7.29 4.26
CA ARG A 137 -4.67 -6.00 4.43
C ARG A 137 -5.42 -5.61 3.16
N HIS A 138 -4.83 -5.78 1.99
CA HIS A 138 -5.50 -5.54 0.72
C HIS A 138 -6.67 -6.50 0.50
N VAL A 139 -6.51 -7.79 0.81
CA VAL A 139 -7.61 -8.77 0.75
C VAL A 139 -8.77 -8.35 1.68
N ARG A 140 -8.48 -7.94 2.91
CA ARG A 140 -9.53 -7.46 3.84
C ARG A 140 -10.24 -6.22 3.30
N THR A 141 -9.50 -5.28 2.73
CA THR A 141 -10.13 -4.08 2.13
C THR A 141 -11.05 -4.47 0.98
N ARG A 142 -10.63 -5.39 0.13
CA ARG A 142 -11.44 -5.93 -0.98
C ARG A 142 -12.73 -6.58 -0.45
N ASN A 143 -12.64 -7.41 0.59
CA ASN A 143 -13.80 -8.08 1.18
C ASN A 143 -14.77 -7.06 1.84
N HIS A 144 -14.26 -6.00 2.46
CA HIS A 144 -15.12 -4.93 2.97
C HIS A 144 -15.84 -4.16 1.85
N LEU A 145 -15.16 -3.94 0.71
CA LEU A 145 -15.80 -3.33 -0.47
C LEU A 145 -16.90 -4.22 -1.04
N GLU A 146 -16.67 -5.53 -1.14
CA GLU A 146 -17.69 -6.49 -1.57
C GLU A 146 -18.92 -6.46 -0.67
N GLY A 147 -18.73 -6.55 0.65
CA GLY A 147 -19.81 -6.49 1.61
C GLY A 147 -20.57 -5.14 1.58
N PHE A 148 -19.85 -4.04 1.34
CA PHE A 148 -20.44 -2.71 1.17
C PHE A 148 -21.28 -2.63 -0.10
N ILE A 149 -20.75 -3.05 -1.24
CA ILE A 149 -21.44 -3.02 -2.54
C ILE A 149 -22.72 -3.87 -2.48
N GLN A 150 -22.62 -5.05 -1.89
CA GLN A 150 -23.77 -5.93 -1.72
C GLN A 150 -24.83 -5.31 -0.81
N LYS A 151 -24.42 -4.69 0.31
CA LYS A 151 -25.36 -4.11 1.30
C LYS A 151 -26.01 -2.83 0.79
N GLU A 152 -25.24 -1.94 0.18
CA GLU A 152 -25.68 -0.60 -0.21
C GLU A 152 -26.39 -0.56 -1.56
N TYR A 153 -25.95 -1.42 -2.50
CA TYR A 153 -26.45 -1.39 -3.89
C TYR A 153 -27.13 -2.68 -4.33
N GLY A 154 -27.11 -3.75 -3.52
CA GLY A 154 -27.69 -5.04 -3.88
C GLY A 154 -26.97 -5.73 -5.06
N GLN A 155 -25.76 -5.30 -5.40
CA GLN A 155 -25.01 -5.75 -6.57
C GLN A 155 -23.83 -6.63 -6.16
N ARG A 156 -23.39 -7.51 -7.08
CA ARG A 156 -22.18 -8.34 -6.89
C ARG A 156 -20.88 -7.56 -7.04
N ASP A 157 -20.88 -6.51 -7.86
CA ASP A 157 -19.74 -5.63 -8.10
C ASP A 157 -20.25 -4.26 -8.58
N PHE A 158 -19.35 -3.26 -8.65
CA PHE A 158 -19.71 -1.88 -9.00
C PHE A 158 -18.76 -1.33 -10.07
N PHE A 159 -19.30 -0.60 -11.07
CA PHE A 159 -18.46 -0.05 -12.12
C PHE A 159 -17.54 1.04 -11.57
N ILE A 160 -16.25 0.94 -11.90
CA ILE A 160 -15.25 1.89 -11.40
C ILE A 160 -15.51 3.33 -11.88
N LYS A 161 -16.12 3.49 -13.07
CA LYS A 161 -16.47 4.80 -13.65
C LYS A 161 -17.55 5.53 -12.86
N ASP A 162 -18.37 4.80 -12.10
CA ASP A 162 -19.51 5.33 -11.33
C ASP A 162 -19.13 5.58 -9.86
N VAL A 163 -17.85 5.34 -9.50
CA VAL A 163 -17.33 5.67 -8.17
C VAL A 163 -17.16 7.18 -8.05
N ASP A 164 -17.94 7.77 -7.18
CA ASP A 164 -17.91 9.19 -6.83
C ASP A 164 -17.49 9.43 -5.36
N LEU A 165 -17.42 10.68 -4.93
CA LEU A 165 -17.13 11.04 -3.53
C LEU A 165 -18.21 10.49 -2.59
N GLY A 166 -19.47 10.43 -3.03
CA GLY A 166 -20.58 9.86 -2.26
C GLY A 166 -20.36 8.37 -1.97
N PHE A 167 -19.91 7.59 -2.98
CA PHE A 167 -19.52 6.18 -2.78
C PHE A 167 -18.44 6.05 -1.71
N ILE A 168 -17.40 6.89 -1.75
CA ILE A 168 -16.28 6.86 -0.80
C ILE A 168 -16.75 7.15 0.62
N THR A 169 -17.61 8.17 0.79
CA THR A 169 -18.15 8.58 2.09
C THR A 169 -19.05 7.50 2.66
N ARG A 170 -19.93 6.89 1.84
CA ARG A 170 -20.80 5.78 2.25
C ARG A 170 -19.97 4.54 2.62
N PHE A 171 -18.89 4.24 1.87
CA PHE A 171 -17.99 3.14 2.21
C PHE A 171 -17.28 3.38 3.56
N GLU A 172 -16.80 4.59 3.83
CA GLU A 172 -16.20 4.95 5.13
C GLU A 172 -17.21 4.79 6.26
N HIS A 173 -18.45 5.28 6.08
CA HIS A 173 -19.54 5.09 7.03
C HIS A 173 -19.87 3.61 7.27
N TYR A 174 -20.00 2.82 6.19
CA TYR A 174 -20.22 1.37 6.28
C TYR A 174 -19.15 0.68 7.15
N LEU A 175 -17.87 1.04 6.97
CA LEU A 175 -16.77 0.47 7.76
C LEU A 175 -16.91 0.77 9.26
N HIS A 176 -17.42 1.95 9.62
CA HIS A 176 -17.74 2.27 11.00
C HIS A 176 -18.89 1.41 11.52
N MET A 177 -19.96 1.28 10.76
CA MET A 177 -21.17 0.54 11.17
C MET A 177 -20.94 -0.96 11.35
N VAL A 178 -20.07 -1.58 10.53
CA VAL A 178 -19.72 -3.00 10.67
C VAL A 178 -18.61 -3.25 11.70
N GLY A 179 -18.11 -2.21 12.37
CA GLY A 179 -17.04 -2.36 13.35
C GLY A 179 -15.73 -2.87 12.75
N ALA A 180 -15.37 -2.45 11.54
CA ALA A 180 -14.18 -2.93 10.83
C ALA A 180 -12.84 -2.65 11.57
N GLY A 181 -12.90 -1.82 12.62
CA GLY A 181 -11.79 -1.49 13.50
C GLY A 181 -11.85 -0.04 13.99
N GLY A 182 -10.84 0.40 14.72
CA GLY A 182 -10.74 1.80 15.17
C GLY A 182 -10.50 2.75 13.97
N HIS A 183 -10.67 4.05 14.20
CA HIS A 183 -10.62 5.13 13.21
C HIS A 183 -9.43 5.01 12.24
N ASN A 184 -8.22 4.85 12.74
CA ASN A 184 -7.01 4.72 11.89
C ASN A 184 -7.00 3.45 11.02
N THR A 185 -7.67 2.37 11.46
CA THR A 185 -7.82 1.15 10.66
C THR A 185 -8.77 1.39 9.49
N ILE A 186 -9.89 2.07 9.74
CA ILE A 186 -10.88 2.46 8.73
C ILE A 186 -10.24 3.41 7.72
N THR A 187 -9.59 4.49 8.18
CA THR A 187 -8.83 5.41 7.31
C THR A 187 -7.83 4.67 6.44
N LYS A 188 -7.19 3.60 6.96
CA LYS A 188 -6.26 2.77 6.19
C LYS A 188 -6.96 1.95 5.11
N TYR A 189 -8.15 1.40 5.37
CA TYR A 189 -8.93 0.70 4.35
C TYR A 189 -9.34 1.65 3.21
N VAL A 190 -9.87 2.84 3.55
CA VAL A 190 -10.21 3.86 2.54
C VAL A 190 -8.98 4.31 1.75
N THR A 191 -7.82 4.50 2.41
CA THR A 191 -6.54 4.81 1.74
C THR A 191 -6.08 3.70 0.79
N ASN A 192 -6.31 2.43 1.13
CA ASN A 192 -6.00 1.31 0.25
C ASN A 192 -6.92 1.32 -0.99
N PHE A 193 -8.21 1.63 -0.81
CA PHE A 193 -9.14 1.79 -1.91
C PHE A 193 -8.77 2.98 -2.81
N LYS A 194 -8.37 4.11 -2.23
CA LYS A 194 -7.83 5.26 -2.98
C LYS A 194 -6.70 4.87 -3.93
N LYS A 195 -5.80 3.97 -3.52
CA LYS A 195 -4.72 3.47 -4.38
C LYS A 195 -5.27 2.79 -5.64
N ILE A 196 -6.34 1.97 -5.50
CA ILE A 196 -6.97 1.25 -6.61
C ILE A 196 -7.65 2.23 -7.58
N VAL A 197 -8.41 3.20 -7.05
CA VAL A 197 -9.08 4.21 -7.86
C VAL A 197 -8.08 5.10 -8.59
N ARG A 198 -6.98 5.49 -7.95
CA ARG A 198 -5.91 6.23 -8.61
C ARG A 198 -5.19 5.42 -9.69
N MET A 199 -5.06 4.12 -9.51
CA MET A 199 -4.57 3.24 -10.57
C MET A 199 -5.55 3.20 -11.74
N ALA A 200 -6.87 3.17 -11.48
CA ALA A 200 -7.89 3.25 -12.51
C ALA A 200 -7.85 4.60 -13.25
N PHE A 201 -7.66 5.70 -12.54
CA PHE A 201 -7.50 7.02 -13.11
C PHE A 201 -6.25 7.12 -14.00
N ALA A 202 -5.12 6.63 -13.53
CA ALA A 202 -3.87 6.60 -14.30
C ALA A 202 -3.96 5.73 -15.57
N ASN A 203 -4.87 4.75 -15.61
CA ASN A 203 -5.16 3.93 -16.79
C ASN A 203 -6.33 4.46 -17.65
N ASN A 204 -6.82 5.67 -17.37
CA ASN A 204 -7.96 6.29 -18.06
C ASN A 204 -9.27 5.45 -18.01
N TRP A 205 -9.46 4.64 -16.95
CA TRP A 205 -10.71 3.91 -16.72
C TRP A 205 -11.77 4.77 -16.01
N VAL A 206 -11.35 5.88 -15.42
CA VAL A 206 -12.20 6.93 -14.86
C VAL A 206 -11.73 8.29 -15.38
N VAL A 207 -12.67 9.22 -15.56
CA VAL A 207 -12.41 10.55 -16.17
C VAL A 207 -11.76 11.50 -15.17
N SER A 208 -12.11 11.40 -13.88
CA SER A 208 -11.61 12.26 -12.81
C SER A 208 -11.27 11.43 -11.56
N ASP A 209 -10.39 11.94 -10.68
CA ASP A 209 -10.07 11.30 -9.40
C ASP A 209 -11.18 11.62 -8.36
N PRO A 210 -12.08 10.69 -8.02
CA PRO A 210 -13.12 10.95 -7.03
C PRO A 210 -12.57 11.15 -5.61
N PHE A 211 -11.29 10.81 -5.38
CA PHE A 211 -10.58 11.07 -4.13
C PHE A 211 -9.92 12.45 -4.07
N PHE A 212 -10.11 13.33 -5.07
CA PHE A 212 -9.45 14.64 -5.11
C PHE A 212 -9.72 15.46 -3.85
N HIS A 213 -10.98 15.54 -3.42
CA HIS A 213 -11.39 16.27 -2.21
C HIS A 213 -11.29 15.45 -0.92
N TRP A 214 -11.07 14.13 -0.98
CA TRP A 214 -10.97 13.30 0.21
C TRP A 214 -9.56 13.36 0.80
N LYS A 215 -9.47 13.73 2.08
CA LYS A 215 -8.22 13.79 2.85
C LYS A 215 -8.26 12.77 3.98
N ALA A 216 -7.21 11.97 4.10
CA ALA A 216 -7.07 11.02 5.21
C ALA A 216 -6.93 11.75 6.54
N LYS A 217 -7.87 11.55 7.46
CA LYS A 217 -7.82 12.11 8.82
C LYS A 217 -7.26 11.06 9.75
N TRP A 218 -5.99 11.22 10.14
CA TRP A 218 -5.33 10.33 11.08
C TRP A 218 -5.46 10.86 12.50
N GLN A 219 -5.93 10.02 13.43
CA GLN A 219 -5.90 10.34 14.86
C GLN A 219 -4.53 10.03 15.42
N LYS A 220 -3.97 10.98 16.18
CA LYS A 220 -2.73 10.75 16.93
C LYS A 220 -3.02 9.69 18.00
N THR A 221 -2.27 8.61 17.99
CA THR A 221 -2.29 7.61 19.05
C THR A 221 -1.16 7.87 20.00
N GLU A 222 -1.49 8.07 21.26
CA GLU A 222 -0.48 8.08 22.31
C GLU A 222 0.10 6.69 22.48
N ARG A 223 1.40 6.64 22.54
CA ARG A 223 2.12 5.37 22.73
C ARG A 223 2.68 5.36 24.12
N GLU A 224 2.18 4.44 24.93
CA GLU A 224 2.74 4.19 26.24
C GLU A 224 4.20 3.74 26.14
N VAL A 225 4.95 4.02 27.19
CA VAL A 225 6.31 3.49 27.42
C VAL A 225 6.39 3.03 28.87
N LEU A 226 7.29 2.12 29.17
CA LEU A 226 7.58 1.79 30.58
C LEU A 226 8.36 2.92 31.20
N THR A 227 8.00 3.28 32.42
CA THR A 227 8.84 4.15 33.26
C THR A 227 10.08 3.39 33.72
N GLU A 228 11.05 4.10 34.27
CA GLU A 228 12.26 3.50 34.84
C GLU A 228 11.91 2.51 35.95
N THR A 229 10.97 2.87 36.83
CA THR A 229 10.49 2.02 37.92
C THR A 229 9.75 0.79 37.43
N GLU A 230 8.91 0.90 36.43
CA GLU A 230 8.23 -0.26 35.80
C GLU A 230 9.21 -1.19 35.11
N LEU A 231 10.23 -0.64 34.43
CA LEU A 231 11.28 -1.42 33.78
C LEU A 231 12.13 -2.15 34.83
N GLN A 232 12.50 -1.49 35.93
CA GLN A 232 13.24 -2.10 37.02
C GLN A 232 12.44 -3.21 37.70
N THR A 233 11.14 -3.00 37.94
CA THR A 233 10.24 -4.05 38.46
C THR A 233 10.24 -5.31 37.58
N LEU A 234 10.25 -5.14 36.24
CA LEU A 234 10.32 -6.29 35.32
C LEU A 234 11.66 -7.00 35.36
N ILE A 235 12.76 -6.25 35.56
CA ILE A 235 14.13 -6.80 35.64
C ILE A 235 14.28 -7.64 36.89
N GLU A 236 13.82 -7.16 38.03
CA GLU A 236 13.99 -7.79 39.34
C GLU A 236 13.01 -8.93 39.61
N LYS A 237 11.89 -8.96 38.90
CA LYS A 237 10.85 -9.95 39.13
C LYS A 237 11.35 -11.34 38.79
N GLU A 238 11.33 -12.20 39.77
CA GLU A 238 11.58 -13.66 39.62
C GLU A 238 10.32 -14.39 39.20
N PHE A 239 10.46 -15.29 38.25
CA PHE A 239 9.36 -16.12 37.74
C PHE A 239 9.69 -17.60 37.95
N LYS A 240 8.82 -18.35 38.65
CA LYS A 240 8.92 -19.81 38.75
C LYS A 240 8.83 -20.50 37.39
N SER A 241 8.16 -19.89 36.43
CA SER A 241 7.94 -20.42 35.08
C SER A 241 9.02 -19.96 34.09
N LYS A 242 9.84 -20.91 33.61
CA LYS A 242 10.88 -20.67 32.60
C LYS A 242 10.33 -20.05 31.30
N ARG A 243 9.05 -20.29 30.96
CA ARG A 243 8.41 -19.67 29.78
C ARG A 243 8.22 -18.16 29.95
N LEU A 244 7.80 -17.71 31.11
CA LEU A 244 7.63 -16.30 31.45
C LEU A 244 8.98 -15.61 31.54
N GLU A 245 9.94 -16.26 32.21
CA GLU A 245 11.32 -15.77 32.32
C GLU A 245 11.94 -15.52 30.93
N ARG A 246 11.84 -16.47 30.00
CA ARG A 246 12.33 -16.33 28.63
C ARG A 246 11.65 -15.16 27.88
N ALA A 247 10.34 -15.05 28.00
CA ALA A 247 9.59 -13.97 27.36
C ALA A 247 9.98 -12.60 27.91
N ARG A 248 10.15 -12.50 29.26
CA ARG A 248 10.63 -11.32 29.97
C ARG A 248 12.03 -10.92 29.50
N ASP A 249 12.98 -11.87 29.48
CA ASP A 249 14.38 -11.61 29.15
C ASP A 249 14.53 -11.10 27.70
N VAL A 250 13.84 -11.73 26.74
CA VAL A 250 13.83 -11.26 25.35
C VAL A 250 13.20 -9.86 25.23
N PHE A 251 12.16 -9.59 25.99
CA PHE A 251 11.53 -8.27 26.03
C PHE A 251 12.47 -7.20 26.62
N ILE A 252 13.11 -7.50 27.76
CA ILE A 252 14.10 -6.60 28.40
C ILE A 252 15.28 -6.38 27.46
N PHE A 253 15.80 -7.44 26.82
CA PHE A 253 16.85 -7.28 25.81
C PHE A 253 16.46 -6.26 24.74
N CYS A 254 15.22 -6.30 24.27
CA CYS A 254 14.72 -5.32 23.30
C CYS A 254 14.46 -3.92 23.90
N CYS A 255 14.22 -3.82 25.22
CA CYS A 255 14.19 -2.53 25.91
C CYS A 255 15.57 -1.85 25.98
N PHE A 256 16.66 -2.63 25.93
CA PHE A 256 18.04 -2.11 25.96
C PHE A 256 18.75 -2.11 24.60
N THR A 257 18.11 -2.59 23.55
CA THR A 257 18.70 -2.61 22.19
C THR A 257 17.83 -1.94 21.13
N GLY A 258 16.54 -1.74 21.42
CA GLY A 258 15.58 -1.17 20.46
C GLY A 258 15.25 -2.09 19.29
N LEU A 259 15.67 -3.34 19.27
CA LEU A 259 15.39 -4.27 18.18
C LEU A 259 13.89 -4.54 18.04
N SER A 260 13.43 -4.71 16.81
CA SER A 260 12.07 -5.18 16.57
C SER A 260 11.97 -6.69 16.76
N TYR A 261 10.75 -7.20 16.96
CA TYR A 261 10.51 -8.64 17.09
C TYR A 261 11.13 -9.46 15.94
N VAL A 262 11.00 -8.99 14.70
CA VAL A 262 11.51 -9.73 13.53
C VAL A 262 13.04 -9.75 13.52
N ASP A 263 13.67 -8.65 13.95
CA ASP A 263 15.12 -8.51 13.94
C ASP A 263 15.74 -9.33 15.09
N VAL A 264 15.21 -9.26 16.33
CA VAL A 264 15.73 -10.06 17.45
C VAL A 264 15.51 -11.56 17.25
N LYS A 265 14.43 -11.96 16.57
CA LYS A 265 14.18 -13.38 16.26
C LYS A 265 15.22 -13.99 15.32
N LYS A 266 15.89 -13.18 14.53
CA LYS A 266 16.90 -13.60 13.56
C LYS A 266 18.32 -13.29 14.02
N LEU A 267 18.50 -12.71 15.21
CA LEU A 267 19.78 -12.26 15.72
C LEU A 267 20.74 -13.44 15.91
N THR A 268 21.91 -13.35 15.26
CA THR A 268 22.95 -14.37 15.25
C THR A 268 24.26 -13.86 15.89
N ARG A 269 25.23 -14.72 16.04
CA ARG A 269 26.58 -14.33 16.52
C ARG A 269 27.28 -13.39 15.55
N ASP A 270 27.06 -13.56 14.27
CA ASP A 270 27.67 -12.74 13.19
C ASP A 270 27.17 -11.29 13.21
N ASP A 271 26.01 -11.06 13.83
CA ASP A 271 25.46 -9.73 14.03
C ASP A 271 26.13 -8.94 15.17
N ILE A 272 26.99 -9.61 15.97
CA ILE A 272 27.74 -8.98 17.06
C ILE A 272 29.18 -8.73 16.63
N ALA A 273 29.59 -7.48 16.63
CA ALA A 273 30.94 -7.06 16.28
C ALA A 273 31.57 -6.22 17.41
N ILE A 274 32.88 -6.22 17.50
CA ILE A 274 33.60 -5.29 18.35
C ILE A 274 33.57 -3.89 17.72
N GLY A 275 33.17 -2.90 18.50
CA GLY A 275 33.12 -1.50 18.10
C GLY A 275 34.46 -0.80 18.25
N ILE A 276 34.48 0.49 17.91
CA ILE A 276 35.66 1.37 18.03
C ILE A 276 36.09 1.61 19.49
N ASP A 277 35.17 1.35 20.42
CA ASP A 277 35.35 1.47 21.86
C ASP A 277 35.75 0.15 22.53
N GLY A 278 36.08 -0.88 21.75
CA GLY A 278 36.44 -2.21 22.22
C GLY A 278 35.27 -3.02 22.82
N ARG A 279 34.03 -2.48 22.79
CA ARG A 279 32.84 -3.12 23.33
C ARG A 279 32.06 -3.85 22.25
N ARG A 280 31.10 -4.68 22.65
CA ARG A 280 30.23 -5.41 21.73
C ARG A 280 29.13 -4.52 21.19
N TRP A 281 28.89 -4.57 19.89
CA TRP A 281 27.86 -3.84 19.18
C TRP A 281 27.03 -4.77 18.33
N ILE A 282 25.72 -4.54 18.26
CA ILE A 282 24.84 -5.16 17.28
C ILE A 282 24.91 -4.36 15.98
N LYS A 283 25.18 -5.04 14.86
CA LYS A 283 25.21 -4.45 13.52
C LYS A 283 24.34 -5.28 12.59
N ILE A 284 23.12 -4.82 12.34
CA ILE A 284 22.16 -5.55 11.50
C ILE A 284 21.61 -4.68 10.36
N LEU A 285 21.15 -5.34 9.30
CA LEU A 285 20.29 -4.74 8.30
C LEU A 285 18.83 -5.04 8.67
N ARG A 286 18.07 -4.01 9.01
CA ARG A 286 16.67 -4.20 9.45
C ARG A 286 15.82 -4.90 8.42
N THR A 287 15.10 -5.94 8.83
CA THR A 287 14.26 -6.76 7.94
C THR A 287 13.19 -5.93 7.22
N LYS A 288 12.56 -4.97 7.92
CA LYS A 288 11.45 -4.18 7.38
C LYS A 288 11.88 -3.03 6.47
N THR A 289 12.93 -2.31 6.82
CA THR A 289 13.30 -1.04 6.18
C THR A 289 14.55 -1.13 5.32
N LYS A 290 15.30 -2.24 5.44
CA LYS A 290 16.61 -2.45 4.79
C LYS A 290 17.63 -1.35 5.14
N VAL A 291 17.43 -0.69 6.30
CA VAL A 291 18.36 0.30 6.84
C VAL A 291 19.28 -0.35 7.84
N LYS A 292 20.56 0.02 7.82
CA LYS A 292 21.56 -0.43 8.80
C LYS A 292 21.19 0.13 10.18
N SER A 293 21.14 -0.77 11.17
CA SER A 293 20.94 -0.44 12.59
C SER A 293 22.21 -0.86 13.32
N THR A 294 22.79 0.05 14.09
CA THR A 294 24.02 -0.15 14.83
C THR A 294 23.78 0.26 16.27
N VAL A 295 23.86 -0.67 17.21
CA VAL A 295 23.50 -0.47 18.61
C VAL A 295 24.61 -0.96 19.51
N PRO A 296 25.22 -0.12 20.37
CA PRO A 296 26.14 -0.57 21.41
C PRO A 296 25.39 -1.44 22.42
N LEU A 297 25.98 -2.55 22.83
CA LEU A 297 25.37 -3.39 23.85
C LEU A 297 25.57 -2.77 25.23
N LEU A 298 24.44 -2.48 25.87
CA LEU A 298 24.42 -2.03 27.27
C LEU A 298 24.59 -3.25 28.22
N PRO A 299 25.11 -3.06 29.44
CA PRO A 299 25.43 -4.16 30.37
C PRO A 299 24.27 -5.12 30.62
N MET A 300 23.02 -4.62 30.65
CA MET A 300 21.83 -5.47 30.83
C MET A 300 21.61 -6.39 29.63
N ALA A 301 21.78 -5.89 28.42
CA ALA A 301 21.66 -6.69 27.21
C ALA A 301 22.78 -7.76 27.13
N GLU A 302 24.01 -7.40 27.52
CA GLU A 302 25.13 -8.33 27.60
C GLU A 302 24.88 -9.47 28.60
N ARG A 303 24.38 -9.12 29.79
CA ARG A 303 24.04 -10.09 30.85
C ARG A 303 23.01 -11.11 30.34
N ILE A 304 22.02 -10.66 29.58
CA ILE A 304 21.02 -11.56 29.00
C ILE A 304 21.67 -12.49 27.96
N LEU A 305 22.52 -11.97 27.08
CA LEU A 305 23.23 -12.79 26.08
C LEU A 305 24.09 -13.87 26.75
N GLU A 306 24.87 -13.51 27.79
CA GLU A 306 25.72 -14.47 28.53
C GLU A 306 24.88 -15.53 29.24
N LYS A 307 23.71 -15.18 29.81
CA LYS A 307 22.79 -16.16 30.41
C LYS A 307 22.37 -17.23 29.40
N TYR A 308 22.01 -16.86 28.18
CA TYR A 308 21.55 -17.80 27.14
C TYR A 308 22.71 -18.53 26.45
N LYS A 309 23.91 -17.94 26.36
CA LYS A 309 25.12 -18.60 25.89
C LYS A 309 25.51 -19.78 26.75
N LYS A 310 25.48 -19.63 28.08
CA LYS A 310 25.79 -20.70 29.04
C LYS A 310 24.82 -21.87 28.95
N ASN A 311 23.55 -21.60 28.64
CA ASN A 311 22.50 -22.62 28.59
C ASN A 311 22.42 -23.39 27.24
N SER A 312 23.23 -23.03 26.23
CA SER A 312 23.29 -23.70 24.93
C SER A 312 24.72 -23.87 24.43
N PRO A 313 25.60 -24.61 25.15
CA PRO A 313 27.03 -24.67 24.81
C PRO A 313 27.36 -25.47 23.54
N LYS A 314 26.45 -26.29 23.02
CA LYS A 314 26.69 -27.24 21.90
C LYS A 314 25.82 -27.02 20.68
N ALA A 315 24.96 -26.02 20.66
CA ALA A 315 24.10 -25.83 19.49
C ALA A 315 24.86 -25.13 18.37
N GLU A 316 25.00 -25.78 17.24
CA GLU A 316 25.15 -25.18 15.91
C GLU A 316 24.08 -24.13 15.63
N ASN A 317 23.20 -23.87 16.60
CA ASN A 317 22.13 -22.88 16.53
C ASN A 317 22.72 -21.46 16.58
N ILE A 318 22.80 -20.91 15.44
CA ILE A 318 23.24 -19.57 15.11
C ILE A 318 22.50 -18.48 15.91
N LEU A 319 21.26 -18.75 16.41
CA LEU A 319 20.40 -17.77 17.09
C LEU A 319 20.84 -17.51 18.54
N LEU A 320 20.96 -16.23 18.91
CA LEU A 320 21.43 -15.80 20.22
C LEU A 320 20.40 -15.92 21.36
N LEU A 321 19.12 -15.83 21.04
CA LEU A 321 18.04 -15.77 22.03
C LEU A 321 16.87 -16.71 21.68
N PRO A 322 16.21 -17.32 22.69
CA PRO A 322 15.08 -18.24 22.49
C PRO A 322 13.77 -17.47 22.25
N VAL A 323 13.65 -16.82 21.09
CA VAL A 323 12.49 -15.98 20.76
C VAL A 323 11.29 -16.80 20.33
N LEU A 324 10.22 -16.76 21.11
CA LEU A 324 8.94 -17.41 20.83
C LEU A 324 8.18 -16.70 19.69
N SER A 325 7.06 -17.28 19.22
CA SER A 325 6.20 -16.57 18.26
C SER A 325 5.68 -15.26 18.85
N ASN A 326 5.48 -14.24 18.01
CA ASN A 326 5.03 -12.90 18.45
C ASN A 326 3.71 -12.99 19.24
N GLN A 327 2.81 -13.87 18.81
CA GLN A 327 1.53 -14.07 19.48
C GLN A 327 1.71 -14.64 20.90
N LYS A 328 2.53 -15.71 21.05
CA LYS A 328 2.83 -16.30 22.37
C LYS A 328 3.59 -15.30 23.25
N THR A 329 4.57 -14.59 22.70
CA THR A 329 5.31 -13.58 23.47
C THR A 329 4.36 -12.50 24.01
N ASN A 330 3.45 -11.97 23.19
CA ASN A 330 2.48 -10.97 23.65
C ASN A 330 1.49 -11.53 24.68
N GLN A 331 1.13 -12.82 24.59
CA GLN A 331 0.30 -13.48 25.60
C GLN A 331 1.03 -13.55 26.95
N TYR A 332 2.30 -13.96 26.94
CA TYR A 332 3.10 -14.03 28.18
C TYR A 332 3.42 -12.64 28.74
N LEU A 333 3.66 -11.64 27.90
CA LEU A 333 3.84 -10.26 28.36
C LEU A 333 2.60 -9.71 29.07
N LYS A 334 1.40 -10.12 28.63
CA LYS A 334 0.16 -9.79 29.36
C LYS A 334 0.11 -10.43 30.75
N GLU A 335 0.50 -11.70 30.87
CA GLU A 335 0.60 -12.42 32.16
C GLU A 335 1.66 -11.76 33.05
N ILE A 336 2.81 -11.44 32.50
CA ILE A 336 3.91 -10.76 33.21
C ILE A 336 3.46 -9.37 33.73
N SER A 337 2.74 -8.57 32.90
CA SER A 337 2.27 -7.25 33.36
C SER A 337 1.34 -7.35 34.56
N GLN A 338 0.48 -8.37 34.60
CA GLN A 338 -0.42 -8.63 35.74
C GLN A 338 0.38 -9.01 36.99
N LEU A 339 1.35 -9.92 36.87
CA LEU A 339 2.19 -10.37 37.97
C LEU A 339 3.10 -9.25 38.54
N CYS A 340 3.47 -8.29 37.68
CA CYS A 340 4.25 -7.10 38.06
C CYS A 340 3.36 -5.91 38.48
N LYS A 341 2.04 -6.06 38.49
CA LYS A 341 1.05 -4.99 38.79
C LYS A 341 1.22 -3.76 37.92
N ILE A 342 1.67 -3.94 36.66
CA ILE A 342 1.81 -2.85 35.69
C ILE A 342 0.47 -2.70 34.97
N LYS A 343 -0.16 -1.52 35.12
CA LYS A 343 -1.49 -1.23 34.53
C LYS A 343 -1.45 -1.10 33.01
N LYS A 344 -0.29 -0.75 32.43
CA LYS A 344 -0.09 -0.56 31.00
C LYS A 344 -0.21 -1.88 30.23
N ARG A 345 -0.75 -1.81 29.02
CA ARG A 345 -0.79 -2.97 28.11
C ARG A 345 0.60 -3.22 27.54
N ILE A 346 1.35 -4.15 28.10
CA ILE A 346 2.67 -4.53 27.58
C ILE A 346 2.47 -5.37 26.31
N THR A 347 3.01 -4.87 25.19
CA THR A 347 3.17 -5.60 23.93
C THR A 347 4.65 -5.61 23.56
N PHE A 348 5.06 -6.58 22.72
CA PHE A 348 6.47 -6.65 22.34
C PHE A 348 7.01 -5.33 21.75
N HIS A 349 6.18 -4.62 20.99
CA HIS A 349 6.58 -3.35 20.38
C HIS A 349 6.82 -2.22 21.40
N LEU A 350 6.25 -2.35 22.61
CA LEU A 350 6.48 -1.43 23.71
C LEU A 350 7.97 -1.39 24.12
N SER A 351 8.70 -2.51 24.03
CA SER A 351 10.13 -2.55 24.32
C SER A 351 10.92 -1.53 23.50
N ARG A 352 10.60 -1.44 22.19
CA ARG A 352 11.26 -0.49 21.31
C ARG A 352 10.89 0.98 21.62
N HIS A 353 9.65 1.22 22.05
CA HIS A 353 9.23 2.54 22.51
C HIS A 353 9.95 2.90 23.82
N THR A 354 10.04 1.97 24.76
CA THR A 354 10.78 2.10 26.01
C THR A 354 12.26 2.37 25.77
N PHE A 355 12.91 1.63 24.84
CA PHE A 355 14.28 1.93 24.43
C PHE A 355 14.43 3.38 23.96
N ALA A 356 13.60 3.79 22.99
CA ALA A 356 13.70 5.11 22.40
C ALA A 356 13.46 6.24 23.40
N THR A 357 12.53 6.07 24.33
CA THR A 357 12.14 7.12 25.28
C THR A 357 12.90 6.96 26.60
N THR A 358 12.60 5.91 27.39
CA THR A 358 13.08 5.74 28.76
C THR A 358 14.57 5.47 28.84
N VAL A 359 15.09 4.58 27.96
CA VAL A 359 16.50 4.15 28.04
C VAL A 359 17.43 5.14 27.32
N THR A 360 16.98 5.84 26.28
CA THR A 360 17.87 6.73 25.51
C THR A 360 17.53 8.21 25.62
N LEU A 361 16.40 8.68 25.09
CA LEU A 361 16.08 10.10 25.06
C LEU A 361 16.01 10.73 26.46
N SER A 362 15.43 10.03 27.45
CA SER A 362 15.37 10.51 28.86
C SER A 362 16.75 10.59 29.54
N ASN A 363 17.75 9.89 28.98
CA ASN A 363 19.13 9.91 29.45
C ASN A 363 20.05 10.76 28.55
N GLY A 364 19.51 11.73 27.83
CA GLY A 364 20.28 12.73 27.09
C GLY A 364 20.83 12.24 25.75
N VAL A 365 20.52 11.03 25.29
CA VAL A 365 21.00 10.55 23.99
C VAL A 365 20.34 11.37 22.86
N PRO A 366 21.10 11.98 21.94
CA PRO A 366 20.56 12.76 20.85
C PRO A 366 19.62 11.97 19.95
N ILE A 367 18.55 12.60 19.47
CA ILE A 367 17.51 11.95 18.68
C ILE A 367 18.05 11.34 17.36
N GLU A 368 19.10 11.94 16.80
CA GLU A 368 19.80 11.47 15.60
C GLU A 368 20.45 10.12 15.87
N SER A 369 21.13 9.98 17.03
CA SER A 369 21.74 8.72 17.47
C SER A 369 20.68 7.65 17.70
N VAL A 370 19.58 8.02 18.37
CA VAL A 370 18.43 7.11 18.58
C VAL A 370 17.83 6.68 17.25
N SER A 371 17.67 7.60 16.29
CA SER A 371 17.17 7.30 14.95
C SER A 371 18.04 6.28 14.20
N LYS A 372 19.37 6.43 14.29
CA LYS A 372 20.37 5.53 13.70
C LYS A 372 20.33 4.15 14.37
N MET A 373 20.31 4.10 15.72
CA MET A 373 20.18 2.84 16.45
C MET A 373 18.88 2.12 16.11
N LEU A 374 17.78 2.84 16.01
CA LEU A 374 16.49 2.29 15.60
C LEU A 374 16.44 1.92 14.10
N GLY A 375 17.36 2.32 13.26
CA GLY A 375 17.35 2.10 11.81
C GLY A 375 16.11 2.70 11.13
N HIS A 376 15.80 3.95 11.45
CA HIS A 376 14.73 4.69 10.79
C HIS A 376 15.25 5.35 9.52
N GLN A 377 14.46 5.35 8.44
CA GLN A 377 14.80 6.03 7.18
C GLN A 377 14.67 7.56 7.29
N SER A 378 13.87 8.04 8.25
CA SER A 378 13.64 9.46 8.45
C SER A 378 13.55 9.74 9.94
N ILE A 379 14.21 10.82 10.38
CA ILE A 379 14.17 11.29 11.75
C ILE A 379 12.74 11.63 12.23
N LYS A 380 11.85 12.03 11.30
CA LYS A 380 10.42 12.25 11.58
C LYS A 380 9.75 11.03 12.23
N THR A 381 10.23 9.82 11.90
CA THR A 381 9.74 8.57 12.55
C THR A 381 10.20 8.48 14.02
N THR A 382 11.33 9.06 14.36
CA THR A 382 11.87 9.09 15.73
C THR A 382 11.26 10.22 16.55
N GLN A 383 10.89 11.33 15.91
CA GLN A 383 10.25 12.47 16.57
C GLN A 383 8.94 12.13 17.30
N ILE A 384 8.29 11.02 16.95
CA ILE A 384 7.13 10.53 17.72
C ILE A 384 7.48 10.17 19.17
N TYR A 385 8.76 9.90 19.47
CA TYR A 385 9.29 9.62 20.81
C TYR A 385 9.83 10.87 21.51
N ALA A 386 10.10 11.91 20.74
CA ALA A 386 10.61 13.19 21.23
C ALA A 386 9.49 14.10 21.77
N LYS A 387 8.43 13.54 22.35
CA LYS A 387 7.63 14.33 23.29
C LYS A 387 8.61 14.79 24.35
N VAL A 388 8.82 16.08 24.43
CA VAL A 388 9.68 16.70 25.45
C VAL A 388 9.17 16.18 26.78
N LEU A 389 9.96 15.28 27.40
CA LEU A 389 9.63 14.78 28.73
C LEU A 389 9.76 15.97 29.65
N ASP A 390 8.75 16.25 30.46
CA ASP A 390 8.77 17.36 31.42
C ASP A 390 10.04 17.35 32.27
N LYS A 391 10.54 16.15 32.58
CA LYS A 391 11.82 15.93 33.27
C LYS A 391 13.00 16.53 32.47
N LYS A 392 13.09 16.26 31.17
CA LYS A 392 14.18 16.80 30.36
C LYS A 392 14.06 18.32 30.18
N LEU A 393 12.84 18.83 30.00
CA LEU A 393 12.60 20.27 29.95
C LEU A 393 13.01 20.92 31.25
N MET A 394 12.72 20.33 32.41
CA MET A 394 13.14 20.78 33.72
C MET A 394 14.67 20.79 33.83
N GLU A 395 15.34 19.68 33.46
CA GLU A 395 16.80 19.56 33.50
C GLU A 395 17.50 20.57 32.58
N ASP A 396 17.02 20.71 31.34
CA ASP A 396 17.56 21.67 30.36
C ASP A 396 17.38 23.13 30.87
N MET A 397 16.23 23.43 31.48
CA MET A 397 15.96 24.77 32.06
C MET A 397 16.70 25.02 33.35
N GLU A 398 17.05 23.99 34.10
CA GLU A 398 17.88 24.15 35.30
C GLU A 398 19.30 24.62 34.95
N LEU A 399 19.89 24.12 33.89
CA LEU A 399 21.17 24.59 33.36
C LEU A 399 21.10 26.10 32.98
N VAL A 400 19.99 26.51 32.39
CA VAL A 400 19.75 27.94 32.07
C VAL A 400 19.57 28.76 33.31
N ARG A 401 18.82 28.28 34.32
CA ARG A 401 18.67 28.94 35.63
C ARG A 401 20.00 29.17 36.31
N MET A 402 20.86 28.12 36.39
CA MET A 402 22.19 28.25 36.98
C MET A 402 23.03 29.31 36.28
N LYS A 403 22.94 29.38 34.93
CA LYS A 403 23.70 30.40 34.17
C LYS A 403 23.24 31.83 34.46
N TYR A 404 21.96 32.06 34.70
CA TYR A 404 21.40 33.39 34.93
C TYR A 404 21.16 33.70 36.41
N ALA A 405 21.37 32.77 37.35
CA ALA A 405 21.34 33.03 38.79
C ALA A 405 22.64 33.65 39.31
N ALA A 406 23.70 33.67 38.49
CA ALA A 406 25.00 34.26 38.81
C ALA A 406 25.15 35.72 38.29
N VAL A 407 24.07 36.32 37.82
CA VAL A 407 23.96 37.73 37.42
C VAL A 407 23.12 38.48 38.47
#